data_1af52719bd618f35fd724bfa79bddcbd
#
_entry.id   1af52719bd618f35fd724bfa79bddcbd
#
_cell.length_a   1.000
_cell.length_b   1.000
_cell.length_c   1.000
_cell.angle_alpha   90.00
_cell.angle_beta   90.00
_cell.angle_gamma   90.00
#
_symmetry.space_group_name_H-M   'P 1'
#
loop_
_entity.id
_entity.type
_entity.pdbx_description
1 polymer ?
#
loop_
_entity_poly.entity_id
_entity_poly.type
_entity_poly.pdbx_seq_one_letter_code
_entity_poly.pdbx_strand_id
1 'polypeptide(L)'
;MNIRRLLLLILTVAGSATHLLAHHGTSITYEMDKTITVTGTVDEFDFGYPHPSLFVDVKDNKGQVVKWGVEFLPTPAALKRLGWSKASIKGGDTVVMGCHPSKSGKPVCALQSLTINGKVAALGAGPGGPPPAGPAAGAPGGPRE
;
A
#
# COMPACT_ATOMS: atom_id res chain seq x y z
N MET A 1 -47.85 -4.41 23.04
CA MET A 1 -46.93 -3.59 22.22
C MET A 1 -47.63 -3.30 20.90
N ASN A 2 -47.84 -2.00 20.56
CA ASN A 2 -48.61 -1.64 19.36
C ASN A 2 -47.80 -1.95 18.08
N ILE A 3 -48.50 -2.52 17.08
CA ILE A 3 -47.90 -2.96 15.79
C ILE A 3 -47.06 -1.85 15.13
N ARG A 4 -47.44 -0.57 15.28
CA ARG A 4 -46.66 0.57 14.77
C ARG A 4 -45.32 0.74 15.47
N ARG A 5 -45.21 0.43 16.78
CA ARG A 5 -43.91 0.48 17.52
C ARG A 5 -43.03 -0.71 17.13
N LEU A 6 -43.62 -1.87 16.85
CA LEU A 6 -42.88 -3.04 16.35
C LEU A 6 -42.30 -2.79 14.97
N LEU A 7 -43.08 -2.18 14.06
CA LEU A 7 -42.62 -1.83 12.70
C LEU A 7 -41.50 -0.77 12.71
N LEU A 8 -41.59 0.23 13.62
CA LEU A 8 -40.52 1.24 13.79
C LEU A 8 -39.23 0.63 14.33
N LEU A 9 -39.32 -0.32 15.27
CA LEU A 9 -38.15 -1.06 15.79
C LEU A 9 -37.48 -1.93 14.72
N ILE A 10 -38.25 -2.61 13.88
CA ILE A 10 -37.75 -3.42 12.78
C ILE A 10 -37.05 -2.53 11.73
N LEU A 11 -37.60 -1.35 11.44
CA LEU A 11 -37.03 -0.42 10.47
C LEU A 11 -35.70 0.18 10.95
N THR A 12 -35.55 0.45 12.26
CA THR A 12 -34.29 0.96 12.84
C THR A 12 -33.19 -0.09 12.89
N VAL A 13 -33.52 -1.38 13.11
CA VAL A 13 -32.56 -2.48 13.12
C VAL A 13 -32.09 -2.82 11.68
N ALA A 14 -32.97 -2.75 10.70
CA ALA A 14 -32.61 -2.98 9.29
C ALA A 14 -31.70 -1.88 8.72
N GLY A 15 -31.82 -0.63 9.20
CA GLY A 15 -30.96 0.49 8.77
C GLY A 15 -29.52 0.43 9.29
N SER A 16 -29.26 -0.30 10.38
CA SER A 16 -27.92 -0.40 10.98
C SER A 16 -27.03 -1.48 10.39
N ALA A 17 -27.56 -2.38 9.56
CA ALA A 17 -26.82 -3.51 9.01
C ALA A 17 -25.94 -3.17 7.80
N THR A 18 -26.03 -1.97 7.23
CA THR A 18 -25.29 -1.59 6.00
C THR A 18 -23.88 -1.08 6.24
N HIS A 19 -23.45 -0.88 7.47
CA HIS A 19 -22.12 -0.33 7.79
C HIS A 19 -21.01 -1.35 8.02
N LEU A 20 -21.30 -2.66 7.97
CA LEU A 20 -20.33 -3.72 8.27
C LEU A 20 -19.48 -4.19 7.08
N LEU A 21 -19.69 -3.66 5.86
CA LEU A 21 -18.99 -4.10 4.66
C LEU A 21 -17.78 -3.24 4.26
N ALA A 22 -17.40 -2.25 5.09
CA ALA A 22 -16.35 -1.27 4.72
C ALA A 22 -14.90 -1.74 4.93
N HIS A 23 -14.65 -2.92 5.51
CA HIS A 23 -13.29 -3.35 5.90
C HIS A 23 -12.62 -4.37 4.95
N HIS A 24 -13.20 -4.70 3.82
CA HIS A 24 -12.64 -5.72 2.91
C HIS A 24 -11.98 -5.16 1.64
N GLY A 25 -11.62 -3.85 1.62
CA GLY A 25 -11.22 -3.14 0.41
C GLY A 25 -9.95 -3.66 -0.29
N THR A 26 -8.91 -4.01 0.45
CA THR A 26 -7.57 -4.28 -0.13
C THR A 26 -7.53 -5.58 -0.94
N SER A 27 -8.03 -6.68 -0.39
CA SER A 27 -8.07 -7.99 -1.08
C SER A 27 -9.08 -8.05 -2.23
N ILE A 28 -10.06 -7.14 -2.27
CA ILE A 28 -10.99 -7.00 -3.39
C ILE A 28 -10.30 -6.30 -4.57
N THR A 29 -9.47 -5.31 -4.29
CA THR A 29 -8.83 -4.44 -5.28
C THR A 29 -7.53 -5.02 -5.83
N TYR A 30 -6.72 -5.65 -4.98
CA TYR A 30 -5.36 -6.10 -5.30
C TYR A 30 -5.21 -7.63 -5.25
N GLU A 31 -4.29 -8.16 -6.08
CA GLU A 31 -3.90 -9.57 -6.09
C GLU A 31 -2.87 -9.82 -4.98
N MET A 32 -3.34 -10.06 -3.75
CA MET A 32 -2.50 -10.18 -2.56
C MET A 32 -1.55 -11.39 -2.55
N ASP A 33 -1.78 -12.35 -3.42
CA ASP A 33 -0.95 -13.54 -3.67
C ASP A 33 0.15 -13.32 -4.71
N LYS A 34 0.14 -12.18 -5.40
CA LYS A 34 1.14 -11.79 -6.39
C LYS A 34 1.95 -10.59 -5.92
N THR A 35 3.23 -10.59 -6.27
CA THR A 35 4.12 -9.44 -6.08
C THR A 35 4.81 -9.11 -7.39
N ILE A 36 4.77 -7.84 -7.76
CA ILE A 36 5.54 -7.28 -8.88
C ILE A 36 6.56 -6.27 -8.35
N THR A 37 7.65 -6.09 -9.09
CA THR A 37 8.62 -5.01 -8.81
C THR A 37 8.36 -3.84 -9.74
N VAL A 38 8.18 -2.66 -9.16
CA VAL A 38 8.01 -1.40 -9.89
C VAL A 38 9.16 -0.47 -9.54
N THR A 39 9.85 0.04 -10.56
CA THR A 39 10.97 0.99 -10.40
C THR A 39 10.64 2.26 -11.15
N GLY A 40 10.84 3.42 -10.52
CA GLY A 40 10.55 4.69 -11.15
C GLY A 40 11.04 5.90 -10.36
N THR A 41 10.62 7.06 -10.81
CA THR A 41 10.90 8.35 -10.17
C THR A 41 9.63 8.90 -9.56
N VAL A 42 9.71 9.36 -8.34
CA VAL A 42 8.57 9.95 -7.62
C VAL A 42 8.12 11.24 -8.30
N ASP A 43 6.85 11.32 -8.60
CA ASP A 43 6.18 12.55 -9.00
C ASP A 43 5.60 13.25 -7.76
N GLU A 44 4.79 12.54 -6.96
CA GLU A 44 4.10 13.10 -5.81
C GLU A 44 3.99 12.05 -4.67
N PHE A 45 4.08 12.52 -3.43
CA PHE A 45 3.76 11.75 -2.24
C PHE A 45 2.67 12.44 -1.44
N ASP A 46 1.46 11.89 -1.50
CA ASP A 46 0.33 12.32 -0.65
C ASP A 46 0.33 11.53 0.66
N PHE A 47 0.64 12.21 1.76
CA PHE A 47 0.62 11.65 3.12
C PHE A 47 -0.75 11.86 3.77
N GLY A 48 -1.82 11.53 3.03
CA GLY A 48 -3.22 11.73 3.40
C GLY A 48 -3.90 10.51 4.02
N TYR A 49 -5.14 10.70 4.46
CA TYR A 49 -6.03 9.66 4.96
C TYR A 49 -6.96 9.16 3.85
N PRO A 50 -7.45 7.90 3.89
CA PRO A 50 -7.19 6.86 4.90
C PRO A 50 -5.80 6.21 4.77
N HIS A 51 -5.21 6.20 3.60
CA HIS A 51 -3.92 5.62 3.29
C HIS A 51 -3.09 6.60 2.47
N PRO A 52 -1.79 6.77 2.78
CA PRO A 52 -0.90 7.53 1.92
C PRO A 52 -0.81 6.94 0.52
N SER A 53 -0.60 7.81 -0.47
CA SER A 53 -0.45 7.44 -1.87
C SER A 53 0.84 8.00 -2.45
N LEU A 54 1.51 7.21 -3.26
CA LEU A 54 2.72 7.58 -3.98
C LEU A 54 2.43 7.52 -5.47
N PHE A 55 2.68 8.60 -6.19
CA PHE A 55 2.61 8.65 -7.64
C PHE A 55 4.01 8.59 -8.23
N VAL A 56 4.23 7.65 -9.15
CA VAL A 56 5.56 7.32 -9.66
C VAL A 56 5.53 7.26 -11.18
N ASP A 57 6.47 7.94 -11.81
CA ASP A 57 6.71 7.88 -13.24
C ASP A 57 7.60 6.67 -13.56
N VAL A 58 7.03 5.71 -14.27
CA VAL A 58 7.67 4.44 -14.64
C VAL A 58 7.88 4.40 -16.15
N LYS A 59 9.08 4.12 -16.61
CA LYS A 59 9.35 3.90 -18.04
C LYS A 59 8.96 2.48 -18.43
N ASP A 60 8.10 2.36 -19.41
CA ASP A 60 7.77 1.07 -20.01
C ASP A 60 8.90 0.54 -20.93
N ASN A 61 8.72 -0.66 -21.50
CA ASN A 61 9.68 -1.29 -22.40
C ASN A 61 9.89 -0.51 -23.71
N LYS A 62 9.03 0.48 -24.02
CA LYS A 62 9.13 1.37 -25.18
C LYS A 62 9.73 2.72 -24.82
N GLY A 63 10.11 2.93 -23.55
CA GLY A 63 10.62 4.19 -23.02
C GLY A 63 9.54 5.24 -22.75
N GLN A 64 8.26 4.89 -22.86
CA GLN A 64 7.16 5.79 -22.55
C GLN A 64 6.95 5.84 -21.04
N VAL A 65 6.62 7.03 -20.53
CA VAL A 65 6.34 7.23 -19.10
C VAL A 65 4.90 6.84 -18.82
N VAL A 66 4.71 5.90 -17.91
CA VAL A 66 3.42 5.49 -17.36
C VAL A 66 3.37 5.89 -15.89
N LYS A 67 2.35 6.65 -15.52
CA LYS A 67 2.14 7.05 -14.12
C LYS A 67 1.50 5.91 -13.33
N TRP A 68 2.18 5.46 -12.29
CA TRP A 68 1.72 4.46 -11.35
C TRP A 68 1.20 5.10 -10.07
N GLY A 69 0.04 4.61 -9.59
CA GLY A 69 -0.48 4.92 -8.26
C GLY A 69 -0.15 3.80 -7.29
N VAL A 70 0.45 4.12 -6.15
CA VAL A 70 0.89 3.14 -5.16
C VAL A 70 0.27 3.48 -3.81
N GLU A 71 -0.58 2.60 -3.31
CA GLU A 71 -1.27 2.76 -2.03
C GLU A 71 -0.42 2.14 -0.90
N PHE A 72 -0.17 2.91 0.15
CA PHE A 72 0.40 2.40 1.39
C PHE A 72 -0.68 1.66 2.18
N LEU A 73 -0.37 0.45 2.68
CA LEU A 73 -1.32 -0.29 3.51
C LEU A 73 -1.42 0.27 4.94
N PRO A 74 -0.32 0.72 5.58
CA PRO A 74 -0.39 1.37 6.88
C PRO A 74 -1.04 2.75 6.79
N THR A 75 -1.80 3.12 7.82
CA THR A 75 -2.37 4.47 7.95
C THR A 75 -1.27 5.51 8.21
N PRO A 76 -1.52 6.82 7.92
CA PRO A 76 -0.57 7.88 8.27
C PRO A 76 -0.18 7.89 9.75
N ALA A 77 -1.12 7.55 10.65
CA ALA A 77 -0.83 7.48 12.09
C ALA A 77 0.16 6.35 12.43
N ALA A 78 0.04 5.20 11.79
CA ALA A 78 0.96 4.08 11.97
C ALA A 78 2.37 4.44 11.43
N LEU A 79 2.44 5.04 10.25
CA LEU A 79 3.69 5.47 9.64
C LEU A 79 4.39 6.57 10.46
N LYS A 80 3.65 7.54 11.02
CA LYS A 80 4.22 8.56 11.91
C LYS A 80 4.95 7.97 13.11
N ARG A 81 4.47 6.85 13.68
CA ARG A 81 5.16 6.16 14.78
C ARG A 81 6.51 5.57 14.36
N LEU A 82 6.71 5.34 13.07
CA LEU A 82 7.96 4.89 12.46
C LEU A 82 8.83 6.06 11.97
N GLY A 83 8.45 7.30 12.29
CA GLY A 83 9.18 8.50 11.90
C GLY A 83 8.83 9.08 10.53
N TRP A 84 7.78 8.55 9.87
CA TRP A 84 7.33 9.07 8.57
C TRP A 84 6.63 10.42 8.69
N SER A 85 6.80 11.24 7.67
CA SER A 85 6.14 12.53 7.49
C SER A 85 5.92 12.81 6.00
N LYS A 86 5.27 13.91 5.68
CA LYS A 86 5.14 14.40 4.29
C LYS A 86 6.49 14.62 3.60
N ALA A 87 7.56 14.88 4.37
CA ALA A 87 8.91 15.12 3.85
C ALA A 87 9.75 13.84 3.68
N SER A 88 9.19 12.65 4.01
CA SER A 88 9.93 11.39 3.94
C SER A 88 10.22 10.93 2.51
N ILE A 89 9.38 11.33 1.56
CA ILE A 89 9.58 11.10 0.12
C ILE A 89 9.39 12.43 -0.60
N LYS A 90 10.22 12.69 -1.60
CA LYS A 90 10.18 13.93 -2.38
C LYS A 90 10.04 13.62 -3.87
N GLY A 91 9.44 14.54 -4.60
CA GLY A 91 9.48 14.51 -6.06
C GLY A 91 10.92 14.43 -6.57
N GLY A 92 11.17 13.55 -7.54
CA GLY A 92 12.50 13.28 -8.07
C GLY A 92 13.27 12.14 -7.35
N ASP A 93 12.81 11.63 -6.20
CA ASP A 93 13.42 10.46 -5.57
C ASP A 93 13.27 9.23 -6.46
N THR A 94 14.32 8.40 -6.53
CA THR A 94 14.24 7.10 -7.19
C THR A 94 13.72 6.04 -6.24
N VAL A 95 12.72 5.25 -6.67
CA VAL A 95 12.11 4.22 -5.85
C VAL A 95 12.12 2.86 -6.53
N VAL A 96 12.32 1.82 -5.71
CA VAL A 96 12.08 0.42 -6.07
C VAL A 96 11.07 -0.13 -5.09
N MET A 97 9.96 -0.65 -5.61
CA MET A 97 8.81 -1.06 -4.83
C MET A 97 8.43 -2.50 -5.13
N GLY A 98 8.25 -3.32 -4.09
CA GLY A 98 7.48 -4.56 -4.19
C GLY A 98 6.01 -4.24 -3.97
N CYS A 99 5.15 -4.63 -4.90
CA CYS A 99 3.74 -4.26 -4.91
C CYS A 99 2.84 -5.45 -5.23
N HIS A 100 1.64 -5.44 -4.64
CA HIS A 100 0.53 -6.29 -5.06
C HIS A 100 -0.25 -5.57 -6.18
N PRO A 101 -0.28 -6.10 -7.42
CA PRO A 101 -0.88 -5.41 -8.55
C PRO A 101 -2.41 -5.36 -8.43
N SER A 102 -3.02 -4.37 -9.09
CA SER A 102 -4.47 -4.28 -9.19
C SER A 102 -5.05 -5.42 -10.05
N LYS A 103 -6.14 -6.01 -9.59
CA LYS A 103 -6.93 -7.00 -10.35
C LYS A 103 -7.52 -6.44 -11.64
N SER A 104 -7.67 -5.12 -11.74
CA SER A 104 -8.19 -4.46 -12.94
C SER A 104 -7.16 -4.31 -14.06
N GLY A 105 -5.88 -4.65 -13.82
CA GLY A 105 -4.78 -4.44 -14.77
C GLY A 105 -4.35 -2.98 -14.96
N LYS A 106 -4.94 -2.04 -14.21
CA LYS A 106 -4.51 -0.64 -14.22
C LYS A 106 -3.15 -0.48 -13.54
N PRO A 107 -2.36 0.56 -13.87
CA PRO A 107 -1.06 0.83 -13.26
C PRO A 107 -1.22 1.38 -11.83
N VAL A 108 -1.82 0.57 -10.96
CA VAL A 108 -1.96 0.84 -9.53
C VAL A 108 -1.63 -0.42 -8.74
N CYS A 109 -1.04 -0.26 -7.57
CA CYS A 109 -0.69 -1.39 -6.70
C CYS A 109 -0.74 -1.02 -5.21
N ALA A 110 -0.85 -2.05 -4.35
CA ALA A 110 -0.68 -1.90 -2.90
C ALA A 110 0.77 -2.17 -2.52
N LEU A 111 1.37 -1.26 -1.79
CA LEU A 111 2.79 -1.30 -1.41
C LEU A 111 3.07 -2.40 -0.39
N GLN A 112 4.05 -3.26 -0.68
CA GLN A 112 4.56 -4.29 0.22
C GLN A 112 5.96 -3.94 0.76
N SER A 113 6.84 -3.45 -0.10
CA SER A 113 8.20 -3.04 0.27
C SER A 113 8.62 -1.81 -0.52
N LEU A 114 9.52 -1.01 0.04
CA LEU A 114 9.98 0.25 -0.56
C LEU A 114 11.46 0.47 -0.31
N THR A 115 12.17 0.81 -1.35
CA THR A 115 13.53 1.34 -1.30
C THR A 115 13.52 2.74 -1.90
N ILE A 116 14.08 3.72 -1.23
CA ILE A 116 14.16 5.12 -1.66
C ILE A 116 15.63 5.48 -1.79
N ASN A 117 16.07 5.92 -2.97
CA ASN A 117 17.46 6.29 -3.24
C ASN A 117 18.47 5.24 -2.74
N GLY A 118 18.14 3.94 -2.96
CA GLY A 118 18.97 2.80 -2.57
C GLY A 118 18.88 2.40 -1.08
N LYS A 119 18.06 3.07 -0.27
CA LYS A 119 17.88 2.76 1.16
C LYS A 119 16.52 2.11 1.40
N VAL A 120 16.50 0.96 2.07
CA VAL A 120 15.27 0.27 2.44
C VAL A 120 14.51 1.09 3.48
N ALA A 121 13.23 1.32 3.20
CA ALA A 121 12.33 2.08 4.08
C ALA A 121 11.52 1.13 4.99
N ALA A 122 11.44 1.47 6.29
CA ALA A 122 10.62 0.72 7.23
C ALA A 122 9.15 1.10 7.08
N LEU A 123 8.31 0.17 6.64
CA LEU A 123 6.86 0.37 6.48
C LEU A 123 6.06 -0.15 7.69
N GLY A 124 6.70 -0.83 8.62
CA GLY A 124 6.04 -1.58 9.68
C GLY A 124 5.45 -2.89 9.16
N ALA A 125 5.05 -3.76 10.08
CA ALA A 125 4.24 -4.92 9.72
C ALA A 125 2.81 -4.42 9.43
N GLY A 126 2.31 -4.63 8.22
CA GLY A 126 0.88 -4.52 7.93
C GLY A 126 0.11 -5.55 8.78
N PRO A 127 -1.21 -5.42 8.98
CA PRO A 127 -1.98 -6.41 9.71
C PRO A 127 -1.79 -7.79 9.04
N GLY A 128 -1.01 -8.69 9.69
CA GLY A 128 -0.76 -10.06 9.22
C GLY A 128 0.48 -10.27 8.35
N GLY A 129 1.33 -9.26 8.12
CA GLY A 129 2.57 -9.42 7.37
C GLY A 129 3.74 -9.89 8.23
N PRO A 130 4.68 -10.70 7.70
CA PRO A 130 5.91 -11.04 8.39
C PRO A 130 6.73 -9.77 8.68
N PRO A 131 7.54 -9.74 9.75
CA PRO A 131 8.42 -8.62 10.02
C PRO A 131 9.34 -8.36 8.81
N PRO A 132 9.75 -7.09 8.57
CA PRO A 132 10.65 -6.77 7.47
C PRO A 132 11.89 -7.67 7.57
N ALA A 133 12.23 -8.33 6.47
CA ALA A 133 13.47 -9.10 6.39
C ALA A 133 14.64 -8.14 6.71
N GLY A 134 15.39 -8.46 7.74
CA GLY A 134 16.62 -7.75 8.05
C GLY A 134 17.55 -7.75 6.83
N PRO A 135 18.56 -6.86 6.79
CA PRO A 135 19.48 -6.77 5.67
C PRO A 135 20.02 -8.18 5.35
N ALA A 136 19.89 -8.59 4.10
CA ALA A 136 20.37 -9.88 3.64
C ALA A 136 21.84 -10.05 4.07
N ALA A 137 22.09 -11.01 4.95
CA ALA A 137 23.44 -11.39 5.31
C ALA A 137 24.21 -11.73 4.04
N GLY A 138 25.40 -11.15 3.90
CA GLY A 138 26.21 -11.15 2.69
C GLY A 138 26.34 -12.55 2.05
N ALA A 139 26.37 -12.55 0.74
CA ALA A 139 26.64 -13.73 -0.07
C ALA A 139 27.93 -14.42 0.41
N PRO A 140 27.98 -15.76 0.49
CA PRO A 140 29.21 -16.49 0.81
C PRO A 140 30.26 -16.25 -0.28
N GLY A 141 31.43 -15.81 0.17
CA GLY A 141 32.60 -15.59 -0.70
C GLY A 141 32.94 -16.83 -1.51
N GLY A 142 33.26 -16.62 -2.79
CA GLY A 142 33.73 -17.64 -3.69
C GLY A 142 35.03 -18.33 -3.24
N PRO A 143 35.39 -19.45 -3.87
CA PRO A 143 36.50 -20.26 -3.44
C PRO A 143 37.81 -19.51 -3.56
N ARG A 144 38.66 -19.62 -2.55
CA ARG A 144 40.06 -19.20 -2.58
C ARG A 144 40.85 -20.34 -3.24
N GLU A 145 41.48 -20.07 -4.33
CA GLU A 145 42.63 -20.82 -4.78
C GLU A 145 43.88 -20.49 -3.94
#